data_f3e28e5ce51beab4fa35568e90076dfe
#
_entry.id   f3e28e5ce51beab4fa35568e90076dfe
#
_cell.length_a   1.000
_cell.length_b   1.000
_cell.length_c   1.000
_cell.angle_alpha   90.00
_cell.angle_beta   90.00
_cell.angle_gamma   90.00
#
_symmetry.space_group_name_H-M   'P 1'
#
loop_
_entity.id
_entity.type
_entity.pdbx_description
1 polymer ?
#
loop_
_entity_poly.entity_id
_entity_poly.type
_entity_poly.pdbx_seq_one_letter_code
_entity_poly.pdbx_strand_id
1 'polypeptide(L)'
;PGGVNLNKQLGKLLIDQNETNIGAVIYIVDLESGALIKDLSVKDARGFASTPVGYGIPPAITTRAFAGDVLGRIYRIDLESTNPQKWSMSLFYDLFKDQGDIPMPIMSTPAIALNQRGEVVLFGGTGDTENINFVRGFNKAFSIREMITLSGFTIDKIEAVPNYITKLDKYLVNEN
;
A
#
# COMPACT_ATOMS: atom_id res chain seq x y z
N PRO A 1 1.27 11.92 -3.35
CA PRO A 1 2.01 10.96 -2.56
C PRO A 1 2.29 11.59 -1.20
N GLY A 2 1.75 10.98 -0.13
CA GLY A 2 2.05 11.37 1.23
C GLY A 2 3.50 11.05 1.55
N GLY A 3 4.39 12.01 1.30
CA GLY A 3 5.81 11.83 1.57
C GLY A 3 6.11 11.68 3.06
N VAL A 4 7.19 10.99 3.35
CA VAL A 4 7.83 11.06 4.66
C VAL A 4 8.23 12.52 4.90
N ASN A 5 7.93 13.08 6.05
CA ASN A 5 8.36 14.45 6.38
C ASN A 5 9.88 14.48 6.55
N LEU A 6 10.59 14.84 5.50
CA LEU A 6 12.06 14.93 5.46
C LEU A 6 12.63 16.08 6.31
N ASN A 7 11.80 16.93 6.93
CA ASN A 7 12.26 18.04 7.75
C ASN A 7 12.68 17.66 9.17
N LYS A 8 12.53 16.39 9.58
CA LYS A 8 13.15 15.90 10.82
C LYS A 8 14.46 15.21 10.49
N GLN A 9 15.53 15.96 10.64
CA GLN A 9 16.96 15.60 10.64
C GLN A 9 17.27 14.12 10.39
N LEU A 10 17.99 13.87 9.29
CA LEU A 10 18.83 12.71 9.06
C LEU A 10 19.38 12.13 10.37
N GLY A 11 18.90 10.97 10.78
CA GLY A 11 19.43 10.24 11.92
C GLY A 11 18.45 9.85 13.02
N LYS A 12 17.23 10.39 12.99
CA LYS A 12 16.18 9.99 13.92
C LYS A 12 14.91 9.70 13.16
N LEU A 13 14.77 8.51 12.64
CA LEU A 13 13.45 7.92 12.42
C LEU A 13 12.85 7.66 13.81
N LEU A 14 12.60 8.74 14.55
CA LEU A 14 11.72 8.68 15.69
C LEU A 14 10.34 8.52 15.09
N ILE A 15 9.86 7.30 15.07
CA ILE A 15 8.46 7.05 15.19
C ILE A 15 8.09 7.64 16.55
N ASP A 16 7.82 8.93 16.57
CA ASP A 16 7.18 9.55 17.72
C ASP A 16 5.78 8.95 17.74
N GLN A 17 5.56 8.06 18.68
CA GLN A 17 4.28 7.38 18.84
C GLN A 17 3.12 8.35 19.11
N ASN A 18 3.44 9.63 19.37
CA ASN A 18 2.48 10.70 19.62
C ASN A 18 2.19 11.58 18.40
N GLU A 19 2.98 11.54 17.33
CA GLU A 19 2.65 12.22 16.08
C GLU A 19 1.81 11.27 15.21
N THR A 20 0.55 11.13 15.55
CA THR A 20 -0.45 10.44 14.75
C THR A 20 -0.61 11.15 13.40
N ASN A 21 -0.36 10.45 12.29
CA ASN A 21 -0.76 10.78 10.91
C ASN A 21 0.16 11.66 10.05
N ILE A 22 1.41 11.94 10.39
CA ILE A 22 2.31 12.61 9.45
C ILE A 22 2.67 11.63 8.32
N GLY A 23 2.28 11.98 7.10
CA GLY A 23 2.59 11.22 5.89
C GLY A 23 1.67 10.05 5.57
N ALA A 24 0.56 9.89 6.30
CA ALA A 24 -0.44 8.85 6.08
C ALA A 24 -1.66 9.34 5.30
N VAL A 25 -1.50 10.31 4.43
CA VAL A 25 -2.58 10.93 3.64
C VAL A 25 -2.29 10.76 2.15
N ILE A 26 -3.32 10.40 1.40
CA ILE A 26 -3.32 10.41 -0.06
C ILE A 26 -4.23 11.55 -0.51
N TYR A 27 -3.67 12.47 -1.29
CA TYR A 27 -4.41 13.59 -1.87
C TYR A 27 -4.79 13.26 -3.31
N ILE A 28 -6.05 13.45 -3.64
CA ILE A 28 -6.57 13.36 -5.00
C ILE A 28 -6.84 14.78 -5.45
N VAL A 29 -6.17 15.20 -6.53
CA VAL A 29 -6.22 16.56 -7.03
C VAL A 29 -6.66 16.57 -8.49
N ASP A 30 -7.33 17.63 -8.89
CA ASP A 30 -7.65 17.88 -10.27
C ASP A 30 -6.35 18.21 -11.05
N LEU A 31 -6.15 17.54 -12.17
CA LEU A 31 -4.89 17.65 -12.91
C LEU A 31 -4.71 19.01 -13.59
N GLU A 32 -5.80 19.65 -14.00
CA GLU A 32 -5.74 20.91 -14.74
C GLU A 32 -5.62 22.10 -13.78
N SER A 33 -6.42 22.12 -12.75
CA SER A 33 -6.48 23.24 -11.79
C SER A 33 -5.56 23.08 -10.58
N GLY A 34 -5.10 21.86 -10.28
CA GLY A 34 -4.40 21.55 -9.03
C GLY A 34 -5.30 21.57 -7.79
N ALA A 35 -6.60 21.75 -7.96
CA ALA A 35 -7.54 21.82 -6.83
C ALA A 35 -7.65 20.47 -6.13
N LEU A 36 -7.71 20.52 -4.80
CA LEU A 36 -7.97 19.33 -3.98
C LEU A 36 -9.40 18.84 -4.21
N ILE A 37 -9.53 17.61 -4.70
CA ILE A 37 -10.82 16.92 -4.84
C ILE A 37 -11.16 16.19 -3.55
N LYS A 38 -10.20 15.43 -3.00
CA LYS A 38 -10.38 14.60 -1.80
C LYS A 38 -9.04 14.32 -1.14
N ASP A 39 -9.04 14.29 0.17
CA ASP A 39 -7.99 13.68 0.99
C ASP A 39 -8.50 12.39 1.63
N LEU A 40 -7.64 11.38 1.66
CA LEU A 40 -7.93 10.08 2.23
C LEU A 40 -6.86 9.70 3.24
N SER A 41 -7.27 9.40 4.46
CA SER A 41 -6.39 8.98 5.55
C SER A 41 -7.00 7.82 6.33
N VAL A 42 -6.12 6.99 6.92
CA VAL A 42 -6.51 5.94 7.86
C VAL A 42 -5.67 6.12 9.12
N LYS A 43 -6.33 6.10 10.27
CA LYS A 43 -5.72 6.40 11.59
C LYS A 43 -4.40 5.65 11.85
N ASP A 44 -4.32 4.40 11.44
CA ASP A 44 -3.16 3.55 11.73
C ASP A 44 -2.17 3.47 10.56
N ALA A 45 -2.45 4.12 9.42
CA ALA A 45 -1.52 4.19 8.30
C ALA A 45 -0.26 4.97 8.72
N ARG A 46 0.88 4.52 8.20
CA ARG A 46 2.17 5.21 8.33
C ARG A 46 2.64 5.60 6.94
N GLY A 47 3.48 6.59 6.81
CA GLY A 47 3.86 7.21 5.55
C GLY A 47 3.83 6.30 4.31
N PHE A 48 3.17 6.78 3.25
CA PHE A 48 3.15 6.07 1.96
C PHE A 48 4.42 6.41 1.19
N ALA A 49 5.30 5.41 1.05
CA ALA A 49 6.58 5.58 0.34
C ALA A 49 6.47 5.18 -1.14
N SER A 50 5.54 4.28 -1.48
CA SER A 50 5.30 3.86 -2.86
C SER A 50 4.26 4.73 -3.56
N THR A 51 4.36 4.81 -4.89
CA THR A 51 3.30 5.38 -5.72
C THR A 51 2.07 4.46 -5.70
N PRO A 52 0.85 4.99 -5.53
CA PRO A 52 -0.36 4.19 -5.66
C PRO A 52 -0.50 3.60 -7.08
N VAL A 53 -0.98 2.37 -7.17
CA VAL A 53 -1.32 1.73 -8.44
C VAL A 53 -2.82 1.61 -8.58
N GLY A 54 -3.37 2.09 -9.70
CA GLY A 54 -4.80 2.08 -9.99
C GLY A 54 -5.23 0.91 -10.86
N TYR A 55 -6.45 0.45 -10.65
CA TYR A 55 -7.16 -0.47 -11.53
C TYR A 55 -8.55 0.06 -11.87
N GLY A 56 -8.90 -0.05 -13.13
CA GLY A 56 -10.19 0.41 -13.61
C GLY A 56 -10.66 -0.38 -14.83
N ILE A 57 -11.91 -0.12 -15.23
CA ILE A 57 -12.51 -0.71 -16.41
C ILE A 57 -12.18 0.18 -17.62
N PRO A 58 -11.70 -0.39 -18.73
CA PRO A 58 -11.50 0.40 -19.96
C PRO A 58 -12.80 1.12 -20.40
N PRO A 59 -12.76 2.37 -20.93
CA PRO A 59 -11.56 3.05 -21.41
C PRO A 59 -10.90 4.04 -20.44
N ALA A 60 -10.81 3.85 -19.18
CA ALA A 60 -9.94 4.64 -18.31
C ALA A 60 -10.56 5.21 -17.02
N ILE A 61 -11.58 4.58 -16.51
CA ILE A 61 -12.11 4.97 -15.19
C ILE A 61 -11.46 4.08 -14.13
N THR A 62 -10.57 4.67 -13.34
CA THR A 62 -10.01 3.97 -12.17
C THR A 62 -11.09 3.83 -11.11
N THR A 63 -11.45 2.59 -10.78
CA THR A 63 -12.47 2.28 -9.77
C THR A 63 -11.86 2.00 -8.40
N ARG A 64 -10.59 1.62 -8.36
CA ARG A 64 -9.84 1.39 -7.13
C ARG A 64 -8.35 1.52 -7.33
N ALA A 65 -7.63 1.82 -6.25
CA ALA A 65 -6.19 1.87 -6.24
C ALA A 65 -5.62 1.21 -4.97
N PHE A 66 -4.34 0.91 -5.00
CA PHE A 66 -3.63 0.28 -3.89
C PHE A 66 -2.32 1.02 -3.62
N ALA A 67 -2.00 1.17 -2.34
CA ALA A 67 -0.77 1.82 -1.89
C ALA A 67 -0.13 1.04 -0.74
N GLY A 68 1.19 0.99 -0.72
CA GLY A 68 1.95 0.39 0.37
C GLY A 68 2.49 1.44 1.34
N ASP A 69 2.53 1.11 2.63
CA ASP A 69 3.11 1.98 3.65
C ASP A 69 4.50 1.50 4.13
N VAL A 70 5.13 2.32 4.97
CA VAL A 70 6.47 2.04 5.52
C VAL A 70 6.48 0.91 6.55
N LEU A 71 5.34 0.37 6.94
CA LEU A 71 5.22 -0.80 7.82
C LEU A 71 4.84 -2.09 7.07
N GLY A 72 4.86 -2.06 5.73
CA GLY A 72 4.54 -3.24 4.91
C GLY A 72 3.06 -3.56 4.88
N ARG A 73 2.21 -2.58 5.06
CA ARG A 73 0.76 -2.72 4.94
C ARG A 73 0.30 -2.17 3.60
N ILE A 74 -0.68 -2.84 3.02
CA ILE A 74 -1.31 -2.48 1.75
C ILE A 74 -2.68 -1.91 2.05
N TYR A 75 -2.96 -0.75 1.50
CA TYR A 75 -4.25 -0.07 1.61
C TYR A 75 -4.97 -0.11 0.28
N ARG A 76 -6.29 -0.34 0.33
CA ARG A 76 -7.19 -0.25 -0.80
C ARG A 76 -7.91 1.09 -0.74
N ILE A 77 -7.92 1.77 -1.88
CA ILE A 77 -8.60 3.03 -2.10
C ILE A 77 -9.79 2.73 -3.00
N ASP A 78 -10.99 2.99 -2.52
CA ASP A 78 -12.23 2.85 -3.26
C ASP A 78 -12.58 4.14 -3.97
N LEU A 79 -12.69 4.10 -5.30
CA LEU A 79 -12.97 5.23 -6.17
C LEU A 79 -14.19 4.95 -7.07
N GLU A 80 -14.99 3.92 -6.77
CA GLU A 80 -16.08 3.47 -7.63
C GLU A 80 -17.22 4.51 -7.73
N SER A 81 -17.45 5.25 -6.67
CA SER A 81 -18.51 6.27 -6.66
C SER A 81 -18.17 7.45 -7.55
N THR A 82 -19.14 7.94 -8.33
CA THR A 82 -19.04 9.21 -9.05
C THR A 82 -19.01 10.43 -8.12
N ASN A 83 -19.42 10.26 -6.85
CA ASN A 83 -19.31 11.29 -5.83
C ASN A 83 -18.00 11.11 -5.02
N PRO A 84 -17.02 12.04 -5.15
CA PRO A 84 -15.75 11.94 -4.44
C PRO A 84 -15.87 11.88 -2.90
N GLN A 85 -16.97 12.40 -2.34
CA GLN A 85 -17.18 12.35 -0.88
C GLN A 85 -17.39 10.92 -0.37
N LYS A 86 -17.76 9.98 -1.25
CA LYS A 86 -17.92 8.56 -0.93
C LYS A 86 -16.64 7.74 -1.12
N TRP A 87 -15.60 8.33 -1.68
CA TRP A 87 -14.31 7.65 -1.81
C TRP A 87 -13.72 7.39 -0.44
N SER A 88 -13.10 6.24 -0.30
CA SER A 88 -12.57 5.79 1.00
C SER A 88 -11.26 5.04 0.85
N MET A 89 -10.52 4.95 1.94
CA MET A 89 -9.31 4.14 2.04
C MET A 89 -9.40 3.24 3.27
N SER A 90 -8.98 2.00 3.12
CA SER A 90 -9.00 1.01 4.20
C SER A 90 -7.78 0.11 4.13
N LEU A 91 -7.41 -0.46 5.27
CA LEU A 91 -6.39 -1.52 5.30
C LEU A 91 -6.88 -2.72 4.48
N PHE A 92 -6.11 -3.09 3.48
CA PHE A 92 -6.39 -4.25 2.63
C PHE A 92 -5.66 -5.49 3.14
N TYR A 93 -4.34 -5.38 3.40
CA TYR A 93 -3.56 -6.49 3.93
C TYR A 93 -2.36 -5.98 4.74
N ASP A 94 -2.02 -6.69 5.81
CA ASP A 94 -0.81 -6.48 6.60
C ASP A 94 0.14 -7.67 6.38
N LEU A 95 1.28 -7.40 5.75
CA LEU A 95 2.29 -8.43 5.48
C LEU A 95 3.03 -8.89 6.75
N PHE A 96 2.97 -8.10 7.82
CA PHE A 96 3.69 -8.33 9.06
C PHE A 96 2.75 -8.49 10.27
N LYS A 97 1.49 -8.89 10.01
CA LYS A 97 0.48 -9.12 11.06
C LYS A 97 0.87 -10.23 12.05
N ASP A 98 1.73 -11.14 11.61
CA ASP A 98 2.18 -12.23 12.46
C ASP A 98 3.20 -11.72 13.49
N GLN A 99 3.04 -12.16 14.73
CA GLN A 99 3.89 -11.70 15.83
C GLN A 99 5.36 -12.12 15.63
N GLY A 100 6.27 -11.20 15.93
CA GLY A 100 7.70 -11.42 15.91
C GLY A 100 8.43 -11.01 14.63
N ASP A 101 7.72 -10.69 13.56
CA ASP A 101 8.32 -10.13 12.35
C ASP A 101 8.50 -8.61 12.50
N ILE A 102 9.69 -8.11 12.16
CA ILE A 102 9.94 -6.67 12.11
C ILE A 102 9.40 -6.13 10.79
N PRO A 103 8.48 -5.15 10.82
CA PRO A 103 7.92 -4.57 9.60
C PRO A 103 8.99 -3.97 8.68
N MET A 104 8.85 -4.21 7.39
CA MET A 104 9.70 -3.67 6.33
C MET A 104 8.84 -2.90 5.32
N PRO A 105 9.30 -1.73 4.83
CA PRO A 105 8.51 -0.86 4.00
C PRO A 105 8.20 -1.45 2.63
N ILE A 106 7.08 -1.01 2.03
CA ILE A 106 6.79 -1.20 0.61
C ILE A 106 7.20 0.11 -0.10
N MET A 107 8.43 0.15 -0.63
CA MET A 107 8.99 1.33 -1.30
C MET A 107 8.68 1.37 -2.79
N SER A 108 8.52 0.21 -3.42
CA SER A 108 8.18 0.10 -4.83
C SER A 108 6.68 0.01 -5.04
N THR A 109 6.21 0.59 -6.15
CA THR A 109 4.81 0.45 -6.58
C THR A 109 4.47 -1.02 -6.80
N PRO A 110 3.44 -1.57 -6.17
CA PRO A 110 2.96 -2.91 -6.48
C PRO A 110 2.52 -3.03 -7.94
N ALA A 111 2.75 -4.17 -8.55
CA ALA A 111 2.20 -4.48 -9.86
C ALA A 111 0.78 -5.05 -9.73
N ILE A 112 -0.06 -4.78 -10.73
CA ILE A 112 -1.42 -5.34 -10.83
C ILE A 112 -1.51 -6.26 -12.04
N ALA A 113 -2.15 -7.41 -11.87
CA ALA A 113 -2.60 -8.27 -12.95
C ALA A 113 -4.01 -8.80 -12.67
N LEU A 114 -4.64 -9.37 -13.68
CA LEU A 114 -5.87 -10.14 -13.53
C LEU A 114 -5.55 -11.62 -13.57
N ASN A 115 -6.17 -12.40 -12.71
CA ASN A 115 -6.14 -13.84 -12.82
C ASN A 115 -7.18 -14.34 -13.86
N GLN A 116 -7.22 -15.65 -14.08
CA GLN A 116 -8.16 -16.27 -15.04
C GLN A 116 -9.64 -16.06 -14.68
N ARG A 117 -9.94 -15.66 -13.44
CA ARG A 117 -11.30 -15.35 -12.98
C ARG A 117 -11.65 -13.86 -13.09
N GLY A 118 -10.72 -13.04 -13.60
CA GLY A 118 -10.89 -11.59 -13.66
C GLY A 118 -10.71 -10.88 -12.33
N GLU A 119 -10.20 -11.57 -11.29
CA GLU A 119 -9.92 -10.95 -9.99
C GLU A 119 -8.57 -10.21 -10.04
N VAL A 120 -8.51 -9.07 -9.40
CA VAL A 120 -7.27 -8.29 -9.28
C VAL A 120 -6.28 -9.03 -8.38
N VAL A 121 -5.06 -9.14 -8.85
CA VAL A 121 -3.94 -9.70 -8.10
C VAL A 121 -2.83 -8.66 -8.02
N LEU A 122 -2.40 -8.36 -6.80
CA LEU A 122 -1.27 -7.49 -6.49
C LEU A 122 -0.01 -8.32 -6.33
N PHE A 123 1.09 -7.83 -6.87
CA PHE A 123 2.42 -8.40 -6.72
C PHE A 123 3.38 -7.33 -6.23
N GLY A 124 4.32 -7.71 -5.40
CA GLY A 124 5.34 -6.78 -4.93
C GLY A 124 6.31 -7.40 -3.94
N GLY A 125 7.10 -6.53 -3.38
CA GLY A 125 8.03 -6.87 -2.33
C GLY A 125 8.18 -5.75 -1.32
N THR A 126 8.66 -6.10 -0.15
CA THR A 126 9.10 -5.14 0.86
C THR A 126 10.60 -4.94 0.76
N GLY A 127 11.08 -3.81 1.22
CA GLY A 127 12.51 -3.49 1.28
C GLY A 127 12.72 -1.98 1.38
N ASP A 128 13.79 -1.61 2.05
CA ASP A 128 14.23 -0.22 2.13
C ASP A 128 15.32 0.01 1.09
N THR A 129 14.98 0.69 0.00
CA THR A 129 15.92 0.99 -1.10
C THR A 129 16.89 2.11 -0.76
N GLU A 130 16.60 2.90 0.27
CA GLU A 130 17.45 4.01 0.71
C GLU A 130 18.48 3.56 1.75
N ASN A 131 18.18 2.47 2.50
CA ASN A 131 19.04 1.96 3.56
C ASN A 131 19.35 0.47 3.36
N ILE A 132 19.93 0.11 2.22
CA ILE A 132 20.23 -1.28 1.82
C ILE A 132 21.04 -2.03 2.89
N ASN A 133 21.92 -1.33 3.59
CA ASN A 133 22.79 -1.91 4.63
C ASN A 133 22.09 -2.05 5.99
N PHE A 134 20.87 -1.53 6.15
CA PHE A 134 20.18 -1.49 7.44
C PHE A 134 19.03 -2.51 7.50
N VAL A 135 19.35 -3.78 7.35
CA VAL A 135 18.34 -4.84 7.37
C VAL A 135 17.98 -5.20 8.81
N ARG A 136 16.85 -4.68 9.27
CA ARG A 136 16.32 -5.01 10.61
C ARG A 136 15.48 -6.30 10.62
N GLY A 137 14.86 -6.65 9.52
CA GLY A 137 13.95 -7.78 9.39
C GLY A 137 14.12 -8.52 8.06
N PHE A 138 13.24 -9.47 7.81
CA PHE A 138 13.18 -10.15 6.52
C PHE A 138 12.31 -9.37 5.55
N ASN A 139 12.80 -9.16 4.35
CA ASN A 139 11.95 -8.73 3.26
C ASN A 139 10.98 -9.84 2.88
N LYS A 140 9.83 -9.45 2.33
CA LYS A 140 8.81 -10.39 1.84
C LYS A 140 8.49 -10.10 0.39
N ALA A 141 8.40 -11.13 -0.43
CA ALA A 141 7.73 -11.07 -1.72
C ALA A 141 6.29 -11.54 -1.54
N PHE A 142 5.35 -10.91 -2.22
CA PHE A 142 3.94 -11.22 -2.07
C PHE A 142 3.17 -11.26 -3.39
N SER A 143 2.13 -12.07 -3.39
CA SER A 143 1.03 -12.07 -4.35
C SER A 143 -0.28 -12.16 -3.57
N ILE A 144 -1.13 -11.14 -3.68
CA ILE A 144 -2.37 -11.01 -2.92
C ILE A 144 -3.51 -10.74 -3.88
N ARG A 145 -4.55 -11.55 -3.80
CA ARG A 145 -5.75 -11.46 -4.63
C ARG A 145 -6.84 -10.67 -3.91
N GLU A 146 -7.50 -9.77 -4.65
CA GLU A 146 -8.74 -9.16 -4.22
C GLU A 146 -9.91 -10.09 -4.55
N MET A 147 -10.53 -10.68 -3.54
CA MET A 147 -11.72 -11.49 -3.70
C MET A 147 -12.96 -10.65 -3.35
N ILE A 148 -13.86 -10.52 -4.32
CA ILE A 148 -15.12 -9.80 -4.15
C ILE A 148 -16.25 -10.83 -4.11
N THR A 149 -16.97 -10.86 -3.00
CA THR A 149 -18.17 -11.67 -2.83
C THR A 149 -19.40 -10.81 -3.09
N LEU A 150 -20.32 -11.33 -3.90
CA LEU A 150 -21.57 -10.65 -4.25
C LEU A 150 -22.75 -11.33 -3.56
N SER A 151 -23.68 -10.52 -3.08
CA SER A 151 -25.02 -10.94 -2.66
C SER A 151 -26.03 -10.33 -3.64
N GLY A 152 -26.46 -11.14 -4.62
CA GLY A 152 -27.18 -10.62 -5.78
C GLY A 152 -26.31 -9.68 -6.62
N PHE A 153 -26.75 -8.42 -6.77
CA PHE A 153 -26.01 -7.38 -7.52
C PHE A 153 -25.21 -6.41 -6.63
N THR A 154 -25.18 -6.65 -5.32
CA THR A 154 -24.45 -5.81 -4.38
C THR A 154 -23.17 -6.49 -3.91
N ILE A 155 -22.12 -5.69 -3.69
CA ILE A 155 -20.90 -6.18 -3.05
C ILE A 155 -21.22 -6.43 -1.58
N ASP A 156 -21.07 -7.69 -1.16
CA ASP A 156 -21.24 -8.12 0.22
C ASP A 156 -19.92 -8.01 0.98
N LYS A 157 -18.82 -8.47 0.37
CA LYS A 157 -17.52 -8.50 1.01
C LYS A 157 -16.38 -8.32 0.02
N ILE A 158 -15.34 -7.61 0.46
CA ILE A 158 -14.06 -7.52 -0.24
C ILE A 158 -12.98 -8.05 0.71
N GLU A 159 -12.25 -9.04 0.27
CA GLU A 159 -11.20 -9.69 1.05
C GLU A 159 -9.87 -9.73 0.32
N ALA A 160 -8.80 -9.55 1.09
CA ALA A 160 -7.44 -9.81 0.64
C ALA A 160 -7.10 -11.29 0.89
N VAL A 161 -6.92 -12.06 -0.16
CA VAL A 161 -6.54 -13.47 -0.08
C VAL A 161 -5.11 -13.64 -0.56
N PRO A 162 -4.15 -13.96 0.33
CA PRO A 162 -2.78 -14.20 -0.10
C PRO A 162 -2.72 -15.48 -0.95
N ASN A 163 -2.19 -15.37 -2.18
CA ASN A 163 -1.83 -16.52 -2.99
C ASN A 163 -0.43 -17.02 -2.59
N TYR A 164 0.46 -16.05 -2.28
CA TYR A 164 1.85 -16.33 -1.97
C TYR A 164 2.43 -15.19 -1.13
N ILE A 165 3.07 -15.54 -0.01
CA ILE A 165 3.91 -14.64 0.78
C ILE A 165 5.13 -15.44 1.21
N THR A 166 6.33 -14.97 0.88
CA THR A 166 7.57 -15.62 1.30
C THR A 166 8.54 -14.62 1.89
N LYS A 167 9.28 -15.07 2.89
CA LYS A 167 10.45 -14.36 3.40
C LYS A 167 11.58 -14.52 2.39
N LEU A 168 12.22 -13.41 2.05
CA LEU A 168 13.41 -13.40 1.22
C LEU A 168 14.63 -13.58 2.13
N ASP A 169 15.42 -14.61 1.86
CA ASP A 169 16.66 -14.83 2.58
C ASP A 169 17.64 -13.67 2.36
N LYS A 170 18.35 -13.31 3.40
CA LYS A 170 19.46 -12.38 3.27
C LYS A 170 20.55 -13.10 2.48
N TYR A 171 20.78 -12.67 1.25
CA TYR A 171 22.01 -13.05 0.59
C TYR A 171 23.17 -12.37 1.32
N LEU A 172 23.91 -13.15 2.10
CA LEU A 172 25.22 -12.73 2.54
C LEU A 172 26.09 -12.67 1.27
N VAL A 173 26.37 -11.47 0.80
CA VAL A 173 27.47 -11.29 -0.14
C VAL A 173 28.70 -11.65 0.67
N ASN A 174 29.23 -12.85 0.44
CA ASN A 174 30.56 -13.21 0.93
C ASN A 174 31.53 -12.30 0.18
N GLU A 175 31.96 -11.25 0.82
CA GLU A 175 33.15 -10.52 0.41
C GLU A 175 34.35 -11.48 0.64
N ASN A 176 34.76 -12.15 -0.44
CA ASN A 176 36.08 -12.82 -0.52
C ASN A 176 37.13 -11.80 -0.91
#